data_9974c68dac32540bad7a08aa6fb2bae2
#
_entry.id   9974c68dac32540bad7a08aa6fb2bae2
#
_cell.length_a   1.000
_cell.length_b   1.000
_cell.length_c   1.000
_cell.angle_alpha   90.00
_cell.angle_beta   90.00
_cell.angle_gamma   90.00
#
_symmetry.space_group_name_H-M   'P 1'
#
loop_
_entity.id
_entity.type
_entity.pdbx_description
1 polymer ?
#
loop_
_entity_poly.entity_id
_entity_poly.type
_entity_poly.pdbx_seq_one_letter_code
_entity_poly.pdbx_strand_id
1 'polypeptide(L)'
;MQWKKRWNKGWHIHGAPGGGYSIGSRLALYWLCLVLAALAAALFLLSVTGVLSRTARQFGETAALQQKNTAAVFISQMDVLTAQGIELSEAVSGEMERFLACRSLSFKALNDAPDLIAALESQLIPTLKTALAGTTCSGVYFCLDATANTALPGSKSSRMGVYLRYSSLRSAHPSGSTAYFRGTVAAARENGLQLHNRWNPELDTSLIPGYRQVMSWEEDRLSGGCLWTERVPLLDTWENVTLLCVPVRDGAGVVRGICGMELSELYFSLSHPTVSSPYGNFLMLLAPMNGETLLLDRAMLGSTEGTDLSASGEMRIRTGRDYDTFTWNGTTYLGQHQVVPGRLADGHPLAAVTLVPENIYRHRAQSARIGWTLGSLGFLAGMLLLAIALSRRFTTPITQGFAAARSGEQNWQPTGIREIDELTAYFHSRLREKQAEEALPRQVESLVSELTDRAKGLTGTERVILRYYAEGYTVKDISGLLFISAGTVKGHNSHIYSKLGVDSYNALKAYLDVLRRCERLEDLLQGGGK
;
A
#
# COMPACT_ATOMS: atom_id res chain seq x y z
N MET A 1 35.82 -2.59 18.94
CA MET A 1 35.59 -3.56 20.04
C MET A 1 35.32 -2.85 21.40
N GLN A 2 34.81 -1.60 21.39
CA GLN A 2 34.53 -0.80 22.60
C GLN A 2 33.04 -0.46 22.83
N TRP A 3 32.13 -0.91 21.96
CA TRP A 3 30.69 -0.62 22.07
C TRP A 3 29.91 -1.64 22.93
N LYS A 4 30.47 -2.83 23.21
CA LYS A 4 29.76 -3.89 23.99
C LYS A 4 29.79 -3.72 25.52
N LYS A 5 30.61 -2.83 26.08
CA LYS A 5 30.74 -2.65 27.54
C LYS A 5 29.83 -1.60 28.18
N ARG A 6 29.05 -0.86 27.39
CA ARG A 6 28.17 0.21 27.91
C ARG A 6 26.69 -0.17 28.09
N TRP A 7 26.31 -1.37 27.65
CA TRP A 7 24.90 -1.82 27.69
C TRP A 7 24.51 -2.60 28.95
N ASN A 8 25.49 -3.04 29.77
CA ASN A 8 25.21 -3.91 30.93
C ASN A 8 25.21 -3.22 32.31
N LYS A 9 25.13 -1.88 32.36
CA LYS A 9 25.01 -1.10 33.59
C LYS A 9 23.75 -0.24 33.62
N GLY A 10 22.56 -0.82 33.68
CA GLY A 10 21.39 0.04 33.71
C GLY A 10 20.07 -0.53 34.18
N TRP A 11 20.01 -1.79 34.51
CA TRP A 11 18.75 -2.38 34.98
C TRP A 11 18.89 -3.11 36.31
N HIS A 12 19.50 -2.46 37.33
CA HIS A 12 19.27 -2.87 38.70
C HIS A 12 18.10 -2.05 39.24
N ILE A 13 16.92 -2.68 39.23
CA ILE A 13 15.77 -2.23 40.00
C ILE A 13 16.11 -2.49 41.48
N HIS A 14 16.85 -1.56 42.11
CA HIS A 14 16.94 -1.56 43.57
C HIS A 14 15.63 -0.98 44.10
N GLY A 15 14.73 -1.86 44.55
CA GLY A 15 13.58 -1.48 45.37
C GLY A 15 14.08 -0.80 46.65
N ALA A 16 13.84 0.49 46.77
CA ALA A 16 13.92 1.17 48.06
C ALA A 16 12.83 0.62 48.98
N PRO A 17 13.07 0.53 50.32
CA PRO A 17 12.04 0.13 51.27
C PRO A 17 10.97 1.21 51.40
N GLY A 18 9.90 1.03 50.64
CA GLY A 18 8.79 1.95 50.52
C GLY A 18 8.27 1.90 49.07
N GLY A 19 7.43 0.90 48.78
CA GLY A 19 6.97 0.41 47.46
C GLY A 19 6.44 1.42 46.45
N GLY A 20 7.25 2.38 46.04
CA GLY A 20 6.92 3.35 45.00
C GLY A 20 7.88 3.25 43.81
N TYR A 21 7.32 3.14 42.59
CA TYR A 21 8.11 3.26 41.35
C TYR A 21 8.78 4.62 41.28
N SER A 22 10.04 4.67 40.80
CA SER A 22 10.73 5.95 40.59
C SER A 22 9.94 6.84 39.60
N ILE A 23 10.09 8.18 39.72
CA ILE A 23 9.46 9.15 38.80
C ILE A 23 9.79 8.78 37.34
N GLY A 24 11.03 8.32 37.08
CA GLY A 24 11.46 7.88 35.77
C GLY A 24 10.71 6.65 35.25
N SER A 25 10.50 5.64 36.11
CA SER A 25 9.77 4.43 35.70
C SER A 25 8.27 4.69 35.52
N ARG A 26 7.66 5.58 36.29
CA ARG A 26 6.27 6.01 36.10
C ARG A 26 6.10 6.80 34.81
N LEU A 27 6.99 7.75 34.54
CA LEU A 27 6.96 8.54 33.30
C LEU A 27 7.16 7.65 32.07
N ALA A 28 8.11 6.71 32.13
CA ALA A 28 8.32 5.72 31.07
C ALA A 28 7.08 4.84 30.84
N LEU A 29 6.42 4.42 31.93
CA LEU A 29 5.18 3.65 31.84
C LEU A 29 4.05 4.46 31.22
N TYR A 30 3.89 5.74 31.59
CA TYR A 30 2.87 6.61 31.00
C TYR A 30 3.12 6.83 29.51
N TRP A 31 4.36 7.05 29.09
CA TRP A 31 4.72 7.16 27.67
C TRP A 31 4.47 5.86 26.92
N LEU A 32 4.80 4.72 27.51
CA LEU A 32 4.50 3.41 26.92
C LEU A 32 2.99 3.20 26.76
N CYS A 33 2.20 3.52 27.77
CA CYS A 33 0.73 3.43 27.70
C CYS A 33 0.16 4.38 26.63
N LEU A 34 0.69 5.60 26.51
CA LEU A 34 0.26 6.56 25.51
C LEU A 34 0.57 6.09 24.08
N VAL A 35 1.76 5.52 23.87
CA VAL A 35 2.14 4.92 22.58
C VAL A 35 1.26 3.72 22.26
N LEU A 36 0.99 2.84 23.21
CA LEU A 36 0.09 1.69 23.02
C LEU A 36 -1.36 2.12 22.76
N ALA A 37 -1.84 3.17 23.44
CA ALA A 37 -3.17 3.72 23.20
C ALA A 37 -3.28 4.37 21.81
N ALA A 38 -2.28 5.14 21.39
CA ALA A 38 -2.21 5.72 20.06
C ALA A 38 -2.17 4.65 18.97
N LEU A 39 -1.45 3.54 19.21
CA LEU A 39 -1.42 2.38 18.33
C LEU A 39 -2.79 1.71 18.24
N ALA A 40 -3.41 1.42 19.37
CA ALA A 40 -4.73 0.79 19.41
C ALA A 40 -5.75 1.67 18.67
N ALA A 41 -5.69 2.99 18.85
CA ALA A 41 -6.52 3.95 18.12
C ALA A 41 -6.23 3.94 16.61
N ALA A 42 -4.97 3.87 16.19
CA ALA A 42 -4.59 3.78 14.79
C ALA A 42 -5.06 2.47 14.15
N LEU A 43 -4.88 1.32 14.82
CA LEU A 43 -5.37 0.01 14.38
C LEU A 43 -6.91 -0.03 14.34
N PHE A 44 -7.58 0.58 15.31
CA PHE A 44 -9.02 0.71 15.33
C PHE A 44 -9.52 1.58 14.18
N LEU A 45 -8.90 2.73 13.91
CA LEU A 45 -9.19 3.58 12.76
C LEU A 45 -8.97 2.85 11.43
N LEU A 46 -7.86 2.12 11.28
CA LEU A 46 -7.58 1.28 10.11
C LEU A 46 -8.61 0.16 9.93
N SER A 47 -9.11 -0.40 11.02
CA SER A 47 -10.18 -1.42 11.01
C SER A 47 -11.53 -0.80 10.65
N VAL A 48 -11.92 0.30 11.30
CA VAL A 48 -13.20 0.98 11.08
C VAL A 48 -13.27 1.63 9.70
N THR A 49 -12.17 2.21 9.21
CA THR A 49 -12.10 2.78 7.85
C THR A 49 -12.04 1.71 6.76
N GLY A 50 -12.02 0.42 7.13
CA GLY A 50 -12.05 -0.70 6.20
C GLY A 50 -10.83 -0.80 5.28
N VAL A 51 -9.70 -0.20 5.64
CA VAL A 51 -8.46 -0.29 4.84
C VAL A 51 -8.05 -1.75 4.62
N LEU A 52 -8.33 -2.64 5.59
CA LEU A 52 -8.08 -4.08 5.48
C LEU A 52 -9.07 -4.79 4.55
N SER A 53 -10.32 -4.29 4.40
CA SER A 53 -11.37 -4.82 3.51
C SER A 53 -11.44 -4.08 2.16
N ARG A 54 -10.81 -2.90 2.06
CA ARG A 54 -10.79 -2.08 0.84
C ARG A 54 -10.20 -2.79 -0.38
N THR A 55 -9.23 -3.69 -0.18
CA THR A 55 -8.55 -4.35 -1.29
C THR A 55 -9.52 -5.19 -2.15
N ALA A 56 -10.43 -5.95 -1.54
CA ALA A 56 -11.42 -6.75 -2.28
C ALA A 56 -12.45 -5.87 -2.98
N ARG A 57 -12.97 -4.86 -2.29
CA ARG A 57 -13.92 -3.91 -2.87
C ARG A 57 -13.29 -3.06 -3.98
N GLN A 58 -12.08 -2.55 -3.78
CA GLN A 58 -11.36 -1.78 -4.80
C GLN A 58 -11.04 -2.64 -6.03
N PHE A 59 -10.68 -3.92 -5.82
CA PHE A 59 -10.54 -4.86 -6.94
C PHE A 59 -11.87 -5.03 -7.66
N GLY A 60 -12.98 -5.26 -6.94
CA GLY A 60 -14.31 -5.40 -7.53
C GLY A 60 -14.73 -4.15 -8.33
N GLU A 61 -14.54 -2.95 -7.80
CA GLU A 61 -14.80 -1.68 -8.49
C GLU A 61 -13.94 -1.53 -9.77
N THR A 62 -12.65 -1.90 -9.69
CA THR A 62 -11.75 -1.88 -10.85
C THR A 62 -12.17 -2.92 -11.89
N ALA A 63 -12.50 -4.14 -11.47
CA ALA A 63 -12.96 -5.21 -12.34
C ALA A 63 -14.29 -4.85 -13.02
N ALA A 64 -15.24 -4.28 -12.27
CA ALA A 64 -16.52 -3.83 -12.80
C ALA A 64 -16.38 -2.70 -13.84
N LEU A 65 -15.51 -1.73 -13.57
CA LEU A 65 -15.22 -0.66 -14.54
C LEU A 65 -14.58 -1.25 -15.80
N GLN A 66 -13.59 -2.12 -15.64
CA GLN A 66 -12.94 -2.77 -16.78
C GLN A 66 -13.93 -3.63 -17.57
N GLN A 67 -14.79 -4.38 -16.88
CA GLN A 67 -15.83 -5.19 -17.49
C GLN A 67 -16.79 -4.34 -18.32
N LYS A 68 -17.27 -3.22 -17.74
CA LYS A 68 -18.17 -2.29 -18.45
C LYS A 68 -17.54 -1.74 -19.74
N ASN A 69 -16.26 -1.36 -19.66
CA ASN A 69 -15.54 -0.86 -20.83
C ASN A 69 -15.35 -1.96 -21.88
N THR A 70 -14.96 -3.16 -21.46
CA THR A 70 -14.79 -4.32 -22.35
C THR A 70 -16.11 -4.71 -23.02
N ALA A 71 -17.19 -4.82 -22.28
CA ALA A 71 -18.51 -5.12 -22.84
C ALA A 71 -18.96 -4.04 -23.83
N ALA A 72 -18.76 -2.78 -23.51
CA ALA A 72 -19.09 -1.67 -24.42
C ALA A 72 -18.28 -1.74 -25.73
N VAL A 73 -16.99 -2.06 -25.65
CA VAL A 73 -16.15 -2.25 -26.85
C VAL A 73 -16.66 -3.41 -27.70
N PHE A 74 -16.94 -4.57 -27.10
CA PHE A 74 -17.47 -5.72 -27.83
C PHE A 74 -18.83 -5.43 -28.46
N ILE A 75 -19.77 -4.84 -27.73
CA ILE A 75 -21.09 -4.47 -28.26
C ILE A 75 -20.92 -3.50 -29.44
N SER A 76 -20.13 -2.45 -29.26
CA SER A 76 -19.89 -1.46 -30.33
C SER A 76 -19.24 -2.09 -31.56
N GLN A 77 -18.29 -3.00 -31.39
CA GLN A 77 -17.64 -3.69 -32.50
C GLN A 77 -18.64 -4.60 -33.23
N MET A 78 -19.44 -5.38 -32.51
CA MET A 78 -20.45 -6.25 -33.09
C MET A 78 -21.53 -5.44 -33.84
N ASP A 79 -21.98 -4.33 -33.27
CA ASP A 79 -22.98 -3.44 -33.90
C ASP A 79 -22.44 -2.82 -35.21
N VAL A 80 -21.19 -2.32 -35.19
CA VAL A 80 -20.55 -1.75 -36.38
C VAL A 80 -20.39 -2.80 -37.46
N LEU A 81 -19.86 -4.00 -37.09
CA LEU A 81 -19.70 -5.08 -38.08
C LEU A 81 -21.06 -5.57 -38.60
N THR A 82 -22.09 -5.61 -37.77
CA THR A 82 -23.45 -5.98 -38.18
C THR A 82 -24.00 -4.96 -39.18
N ALA A 83 -23.88 -3.65 -38.91
CA ALA A 83 -24.30 -2.61 -39.82
C ALA A 83 -23.57 -2.69 -41.17
N GLN A 84 -22.24 -2.88 -41.12
CA GLN A 84 -21.40 -3.04 -42.32
C GLN A 84 -21.71 -4.36 -43.07
N GLY A 85 -22.07 -5.42 -42.36
CA GLY A 85 -22.53 -6.67 -42.97
C GLY A 85 -23.88 -6.51 -43.71
N ILE A 86 -24.80 -5.72 -43.17
CA ILE A 86 -26.07 -5.39 -43.81
C ILE A 86 -25.80 -4.57 -45.09
N GLU A 87 -24.92 -3.55 -44.99
CA GLU A 87 -24.53 -2.75 -46.17
C GLU A 87 -23.88 -3.62 -47.26
N LEU A 88 -23.00 -4.55 -46.85
CA LEU A 88 -22.42 -5.53 -47.78
C LEU A 88 -23.50 -6.41 -48.43
N SER A 89 -24.50 -6.84 -47.67
CA SER A 89 -25.60 -7.64 -48.21
C SER A 89 -26.42 -6.89 -49.24
N GLU A 90 -26.75 -5.64 -48.98
CA GLU A 90 -27.48 -4.78 -49.94
C GLU A 90 -26.65 -4.57 -51.24
N ALA A 91 -25.34 -4.31 -51.08
CA ALA A 91 -24.45 -4.16 -52.22
C ALA A 91 -24.33 -5.45 -53.05
N VAL A 92 -24.15 -6.61 -52.39
CA VAL A 92 -24.09 -7.91 -53.09
C VAL A 92 -25.42 -8.22 -53.78
N SER A 93 -26.53 -7.98 -53.13
CA SER A 93 -27.89 -8.15 -53.72
C SER A 93 -28.08 -7.28 -54.97
N GLY A 94 -27.78 -6.00 -54.87
CA GLY A 94 -27.92 -5.08 -55.99
C GLY A 94 -27.01 -5.40 -57.17
N GLU A 95 -25.76 -5.80 -56.95
CA GLU A 95 -24.84 -6.22 -58.00
C GLU A 95 -25.27 -7.56 -58.63
N MET A 96 -25.70 -8.53 -57.84
CA MET A 96 -26.25 -9.78 -58.33
C MET A 96 -27.47 -9.57 -59.24
N GLU A 97 -28.39 -8.73 -58.83
CA GLU A 97 -29.58 -8.42 -59.63
C GLU A 97 -29.21 -7.70 -60.93
N ARG A 98 -28.37 -6.71 -60.90
CA ARG A 98 -27.86 -6.01 -62.11
C ARG A 98 -27.19 -7.00 -63.08
N PHE A 99 -26.37 -7.93 -62.56
CA PHE A 99 -25.72 -8.95 -63.36
C PHE A 99 -26.71 -9.85 -64.07
N LEU A 100 -27.75 -10.32 -63.37
CA LEU A 100 -28.78 -11.18 -63.91
C LEU A 100 -29.69 -10.44 -64.87
N ALA A 101 -30.14 -9.22 -64.55
CA ALA A 101 -31.00 -8.42 -65.40
C ALA A 101 -30.35 -8.05 -66.72
N CYS A 102 -29.06 -7.59 -66.72
CA CYS A 102 -28.34 -7.27 -67.94
C CYS A 102 -28.19 -8.45 -68.92
N ARG A 103 -28.31 -9.68 -68.42
CA ARG A 103 -28.23 -10.91 -69.24
C ARG A 103 -29.56 -11.60 -69.42
N SER A 104 -30.64 -11.01 -68.90
CA SER A 104 -31.99 -11.59 -68.90
C SER A 104 -32.04 -13.02 -68.33
N LEU A 105 -31.26 -13.27 -67.27
CA LEU A 105 -31.11 -14.56 -66.60
C LEU A 105 -31.93 -14.60 -65.30
N SER A 106 -32.45 -15.78 -65.00
CA SER A 106 -32.97 -16.06 -63.67
C SER A 106 -31.82 -16.54 -62.75
N PHE A 107 -31.95 -16.40 -61.41
CA PHE A 107 -30.96 -16.90 -60.45
C PHE A 107 -30.64 -18.39 -60.66
N LYS A 108 -31.62 -19.21 -61.00
CA LYS A 108 -31.44 -20.66 -61.25
C LYS A 108 -30.48 -20.96 -62.40
N ALA A 109 -30.30 -20.04 -63.36
CA ALA A 109 -29.38 -20.20 -64.48
C ALA A 109 -27.89 -20.19 -64.09
N LEU A 110 -27.58 -19.82 -62.86
CA LEU A 110 -26.21 -19.90 -62.29
C LEU A 110 -25.80 -21.35 -62.00
N ASN A 111 -26.76 -22.27 -61.73
CA ASN A 111 -26.43 -23.67 -61.53
C ASN A 111 -25.90 -24.29 -62.84
N ASP A 112 -24.90 -25.14 -62.71
CA ASP A 112 -24.23 -25.82 -63.79
C ASP A 112 -23.62 -24.89 -64.88
N ALA A 113 -23.36 -23.61 -64.50
CA ALA A 113 -22.83 -22.56 -65.36
C ALA A 113 -21.56 -21.93 -64.79
N PRO A 114 -20.41 -22.62 -64.77
CA PRO A 114 -19.19 -22.18 -64.13
C PRO A 114 -18.67 -20.85 -64.69
N ASP A 115 -18.88 -20.58 -65.97
CA ASP A 115 -18.46 -19.31 -66.57
C ASP A 115 -19.30 -18.12 -66.06
N LEU A 116 -20.62 -18.31 -65.85
CA LEU A 116 -21.47 -17.27 -65.28
C LEU A 116 -21.16 -17.04 -63.82
N ILE A 117 -20.85 -18.11 -63.09
CA ILE A 117 -20.39 -18.02 -61.70
C ILE A 117 -19.11 -17.19 -61.64
N ALA A 118 -18.08 -17.53 -62.44
CA ALA A 118 -16.82 -16.81 -62.43
C ALA A 118 -17.00 -15.31 -62.80
N ALA A 119 -17.85 -15.01 -63.75
CA ALA A 119 -18.15 -13.61 -64.13
C ALA A 119 -18.84 -12.84 -63.01
N LEU A 120 -19.82 -13.45 -62.31
CA LEU A 120 -20.50 -12.81 -61.16
C LEU A 120 -19.54 -12.61 -60.00
N GLU A 121 -18.74 -13.64 -59.65
CA GLU A 121 -17.72 -13.53 -58.61
C GLU A 121 -16.71 -12.41 -58.91
N SER A 122 -16.24 -12.32 -60.19
CA SER A 122 -15.32 -11.27 -60.62
C SER A 122 -15.92 -9.86 -60.42
N GLN A 123 -17.21 -9.71 -60.75
CA GLN A 123 -17.94 -8.44 -60.56
C GLN A 123 -18.11 -8.05 -59.07
N LEU A 124 -18.27 -9.03 -58.16
CA LEU A 124 -18.50 -8.82 -56.73
C LEU A 124 -17.21 -8.60 -55.92
N ILE A 125 -16.05 -9.04 -56.41
CA ILE A 125 -14.75 -8.92 -55.72
C ILE A 125 -14.40 -7.48 -55.33
N PRO A 126 -14.59 -6.44 -56.18
CA PRO A 126 -14.30 -5.06 -55.79
C PRO A 126 -15.12 -4.59 -54.58
N THR A 127 -16.40 -5.00 -54.49
CA THR A 127 -17.29 -4.71 -53.37
C THR A 127 -16.76 -5.36 -52.08
N LEU A 128 -16.33 -6.63 -52.15
CA LEU A 128 -15.72 -7.33 -51.01
C LEU A 128 -14.38 -6.70 -50.58
N LYS A 129 -13.52 -6.32 -51.54
CA LYS A 129 -12.27 -5.62 -51.23
C LYS A 129 -12.52 -4.32 -50.50
N THR A 130 -13.52 -3.55 -50.93
CA THR A 130 -13.90 -2.28 -50.29
C THR A 130 -14.41 -2.54 -48.86
N ALA A 131 -15.29 -3.52 -48.69
CA ALA A 131 -15.80 -3.92 -47.38
C ALA A 131 -14.66 -4.39 -46.46
N LEU A 132 -13.74 -5.26 -46.93
CA LEU A 132 -12.59 -5.72 -46.13
C LEU A 132 -11.67 -4.57 -45.70
N ALA A 133 -11.40 -3.62 -46.60
CA ALA A 133 -10.53 -2.48 -46.32
C ALA A 133 -11.18 -1.46 -45.37
N GLY A 134 -12.51 -1.33 -45.41
CA GLY A 134 -13.28 -0.36 -44.61
C GLY A 134 -13.75 -0.86 -43.25
N THR A 135 -13.44 -2.14 -42.88
CA THR A 135 -13.96 -2.79 -41.66
C THR A 135 -12.87 -3.28 -40.73
N THR A 136 -13.21 -3.44 -39.47
CA THR A 136 -12.32 -4.02 -38.43
C THR A 136 -12.55 -5.54 -38.33
N CYS A 137 -12.33 -6.28 -39.43
CA CYS A 137 -12.52 -7.72 -39.51
C CYS A 137 -11.27 -8.39 -40.12
N SER A 138 -11.18 -9.71 -40.04
CA SER A 138 -10.09 -10.52 -40.63
C SER A 138 -10.40 -11.02 -42.03
N GLY A 139 -11.67 -11.08 -42.38
CA GLY A 139 -12.12 -11.51 -43.72
C GLY A 139 -13.55 -11.12 -43.99
N VAL A 140 -13.94 -11.21 -45.27
CA VAL A 140 -15.28 -10.97 -45.76
C VAL A 140 -15.67 -12.04 -46.75
N TYR A 141 -16.94 -12.39 -46.81
CA TYR A 141 -17.40 -13.43 -47.71
C TYR A 141 -18.83 -13.21 -48.18
N PHE A 142 -19.16 -13.81 -49.32
CA PHE A 142 -20.54 -14.14 -49.68
C PHE A 142 -20.61 -15.61 -50.16
N CYS A 143 -21.78 -16.19 -50.04
CA CYS A 143 -22.11 -17.55 -50.44
C CYS A 143 -23.54 -17.56 -50.98
N LEU A 144 -23.72 -17.78 -52.29
CA LEU A 144 -25.01 -17.81 -52.93
C LEU A 144 -25.48 -19.26 -53.19
N ASP A 145 -26.76 -19.50 -53.14
CA ASP A 145 -27.39 -20.85 -53.27
C ASP A 145 -27.37 -21.34 -54.72
N ALA A 146 -26.21 -21.36 -55.36
CA ALA A 146 -25.94 -21.94 -56.66
C ALA A 146 -24.62 -22.74 -56.61
N THR A 147 -24.45 -23.72 -57.51
CA THR A 147 -23.22 -24.53 -57.59
C THR A 147 -22.83 -24.75 -59.04
N ALA A 148 -21.51 -24.82 -59.27
CA ALA A 148 -20.94 -25.03 -60.60
C ALA A 148 -21.29 -26.37 -61.23
N ASN A 149 -21.64 -27.39 -60.42
CA ASN A 149 -22.00 -28.71 -60.92
C ASN A 149 -22.94 -29.45 -59.91
N THR A 150 -24.20 -29.48 -60.25
CA THR A 150 -25.25 -30.15 -59.47
C THR A 150 -25.18 -31.68 -59.45
N ALA A 151 -24.45 -32.28 -60.39
CA ALA A 151 -24.30 -33.74 -60.51
C ALA A 151 -23.28 -34.33 -59.53
N LEU A 152 -22.44 -33.51 -58.90
CA LEU A 152 -21.41 -33.98 -57.97
C LEU A 152 -22.04 -34.44 -56.62
N PRO A 153 -21.55 -35.49 -55.99
CA PRO A 153 -22.09 -35.98 -54.70
C PRO A 153 -22.10 -34.93 -53.60
N GLY A 154 -21.13 -33.98 -53.61
CA GLY A 154 -20.99 -32.89 -52.62
C GLY A 154 -21.84 -31.68 -52.92
N SER A 155 -22.53 -31.60 -54.05
CA SER A 155 -23.30 -30.41 -54.50
C SER A 155 -24.38 -29.96 -53.55
N LYS A 156 -24.85 -30.85 -52.65
CA LYS A 156 -25.88 -30.51 -51.65
C LYS A 156 -25.42 -29.45 -50.65
N SER A 157 -24.12 -29.41 -50.32
CA SER A 157 -23.52 -28.43 -49.39
C SER A 157 -22.53 -27.50 -50.06
N SER A 158 -22.13 -27.76 -51.30
CA SER A 158 -21.19 -26.91 -52.04
C SER A 158 -21.94 -25.74 -52.69
N ARG A 159 -21.47 -24.52 -52.46
CA ARG A 159 -22.10 -23.30 -52.97
C ARG A 159 -21.04 -22.33 -53.49
N MET A 160 -21.43 -21.67 -54.62
CA MET A 160 -20.60 -20.57 -55.18
C MET A 160 -20.43 -19.43 -54.18
N GLY A 161 -19.31 -18.77 -54.27
CA GLY A 161 -19.06 -17.56 -53.48
C GLY A 161 -17.61 -17.21 -53.38
N VAL A 162 -17.33 -16.04 -52.86
CA VAL A 162 -15.99 -15.51 -52.67
C VAL A 162 -15.73 -15.33 -51.18
N TYR A 163 -14.55 -15.75 -50.76
CA TYR A 163 -14.07 -15.52 -49.40
C TYR A 163 -12.67 -14.89 -49.48
N LEU A 164 -12.57 -13.63 -49.03
CA LEU A 164 -11.34 -12.84 -48.97
C LEU A 164 -10.89 -12.71 -47.52
N ARG A 165 -9.61 -12.94 -47.29
CA ARG A 165 -9.01 -12.80 -45.97
C ARG A 165 -7.69 -12.03 -46.07
N TYR A 166 -7.27 -11.39 -44.98
CA TYR A 166 -5.91 -10.93 -44.88
C TYR A 166 -4.93 -12.13 -44.78
N SER A 167 -3.88 -12.13 -45.59
CA SER A 167 -2.89 -13.20 -45.64
C SER A 167 -1.96 -13.22 -44.42
N SER A 168 -1.84 -12.13 -43.71
CA SER A 168 -1.01 -12.00 -42.51
C SER A 168 -1.62 -10.98 -41.55
N LEU A 169 -1.94 -11.44 -40.35
CA LEU A 169 -2.41 -10.62 -39.23
C LEU A 169 -1.23 -10.42 -38.27
N ARG A 170 -0.61 -9.24 -38.27
CA ARG A 170 0.47 -8.86 -37.35
C ARG A 170 0.07 -7.80 -36.35
N SER A 171 -1.06 -7.19 -36.54
CA SER A 171 -1.64 -6.15 -35.70
C SER A 171 -3.16 -6.12 -35.84
N ALA A 172 -3.84 -5.43 -34.96
CA ALA A 172 -5.29 -5.16 -35.03
C ALA A 172 -5.70 -4.31 -36.24
N HIS A 173 -4.74 -3.74 -36.99
CA HIS A 173 -4.97 -3.00 -38.22
C HIS A 173 -4.14 -3.66 -39.34
N PRO A 174 -4.65 -4.76 -39.93
CA PRO A 174 -3.92 -5.45 -40.97
C PRO A 174 -3.81 -4.59 -42.22
N SER A 175 -2.58 -4.40 -42.67
CA SER A 175 -2.24 -3.69 -43.93
C SER A 175 -1.61 -4.66 -44.95
N GLY A 176 -1.99 -5.91 -44.88
CA GLY A 176 -1.38 -6.98 -45.64
C GLY A 176 -2.06 -7.23 -47.00
N SER A 177 -1.42 -8.09 -47.79
CA SER A 177 -2.02 -8.62 -49.01
C SER A 177 -3.27 -9.45 -48.70
N THR A 178 -4.29 -9.32 -49.54
CA THR A 178 -5.51 -10.10 -49.45
C THR A 178 -5.31 -11.46 -50.12
N ALA A 179 -5.65 -12.53 -49.43
CA ALA A 179 -5.67 -13.89 -49.92
C ALA A 179 -7.10 -14.26 -50.38
N TYR A 180 -7.18 -14.93 -51.54
CA TYR A 180 -8.39 -15.52 -52.08
C TYR A 180 -8.57 -16.91 -51.55
N PHE A 181 -9.49 -17.07 -50.61
CA PHE A 181 -9.65 -18.33 -49.87
C PHE A 181 -10.65 -19.30 -50.50
N ARG A 182 -11.79 -18.72 -51.05
CA ARG A 182 -12.81 -19.48 -51.77
C ARG A 182 -13.23 -18.67 -53.00
N GLY A 183 -13.63 -19.39 -54.07
CA GLY A 183 -14.13 -18.87 -55.31
C GLY A 183 -13.39 -19.36 -56.53
N THR A 184 -13.80 -18.98 -57.74
CA THR A 184 -13.21 -19.48 -58.99
C THR A 184 -11.83 -18.90 -59.28
N VAL A 185 -10.96 -19.67 -59.87
CA VAL A 185 -9.58 -19.24 -60.27
C VAL A 185 -9.64 -18.12 -61.28
N ALA A 186 -10.65 -18.14 -62.20
CA ALA A 186 -10.81 -17.11 -63.22
C ALA A 186 -11.06 -15.73 -62.56
N ALA A 187 -12.01 -15.64 -61.60
CA ALA A 187 -12.29 -14.43 -60.87
C ALA A 187 -11.08 -13.91 -60.06
N ALA A 188 -10.32 -14.82 -59.43
CA ALA A 188 -9.12 -14.44 -58.72
C ALA A 188 -8.06 -13.83 -59.66
N ARG A 189 -7.82 -14.45 -60.81
CA ARG A 189 -6.82 -14.00 -61.83
C ARG A 189 -7.21 -12.62 -62.37
N GLU A 190 -8.44 -12.44 -62.74
CA GLU A 190 -8.96 -11.18 -63.27
C GLU A 190 -8.81 -10.01 -62.28
N ASN A 191 -8.97 -10.28 -61.01
CA ASN A 191 -8.86 -9.28 -59.95
C ASN A 191 -7.46 -9.18 -59.31
N GLY A 192 -6.45 -9.90 -59.84
CA GLY A 192 -5.08 -9.86 -59.39
C GLY A 192 -4.89 -10.40 -57.96
N LEU A 193 -5.72 -11.38 -57.56
CA LEU A 193 -5.69 -11.97 -56.21
C LEU A 193 -4.84 -13.24 -56.17
N GLN A 194 -4.13 -13.42 -55.09
CA GLN A 194 -3.34 -14.64 -54.83
C GLN A 194 -4.23 -15.68 -54.13
N LEU A 195 -4.19 -16.90 -54.68
CA LEU A 195 -4.90 -18.02 -54.03
C LEU A 195 -4.24 -18.41 -52.73
N HIS A 196 -5.06 -18.65 -51.72
CA HIS A 196 -4.60 -19.21 -50.45
C HIS A 196 -4.15 -20.65 -50.66
N ASN A 197 -3.20 -21.12 -49.85
CA ASN A 197 -2.69 -22.51 -49.93
C ASN A 197 -3.75 -23.58 -49.64
N ARG A 198 -4.85 -23.21 -48.98
CA ARG A 198 -6.04 -24.04 -48.73
C ARG A 198 -7.25 -23.56 -49.52
N TRP A 199 -7.01 -23.05 -50.72
CA TRP A 199 -8.06 -22.58 -51.62
C TRP A 199 -8.97 -23.73 -52.09
N ASN A 200 -10.26 -23.41 -52.26
CA ASN A 200 -11.28 -24.27 -52.89
C ASN A 200 -12.21 -23.39 -53.75
N PRO A 201 -12.76 -23.96 -54.86
CA PRO A 201 -13.62 -23.19 -55.77
C PRO A 201 -14.96 -22.77 -55.19
N GLU A 202 -15.46 -23.51 -54.21
CA GLU A 202 -16.78 -23.28 -53.60
C GLU A 202 -16.67 -23.36 -52.06
N LEU A 203 -17.71 -22.83 -51.37
CA LEU A 203 -17.87 -22.93 -49.94
C LEU A 203 -18.67 -24.15 -49.55
N ASP A 204 -18.24 -24.85 -48.49
CA ASP A 204 -19.05 -25.93 -47.89
C ASP A 204 -19.96 -25.31 -46.80
N THR A 205 -21.24 -25.20 -47.10
CA THR A 205 -22.25 -24.61 -46.21
C THR A 205 -22.59 -25.45 -44.99
N SER A 206 -22.18 -26.74 -44.99
CA SER A 206 -22.35 -27.61 -43.81
C SER A 206 -21.48 -27.18 -42.63
N LEU A 207 -20.47 -26.36 -42.90
CA LEU A 207 -19.46 -25.89 -41.95
C LEU A 207 -19.68 -24.41 -41.55
N ILE A 208 -20.76 -23.82 -42.08
CA ILE A 208 -21.22 -22.47 -41.66
C ILE A 208 -22.42 -22.66 -40.74
N PRO A 209 -22.26 -22.62 -39.40
CA PRO A 209 -23.37 -22.72 -38.48
C PRO A 209 -24.42 -21.65 -38.77
N GLY A 210 -25.66 -22.03 -38.75
CA GLY A 210 -26.76 -21.09 -39.03
C GLY A 210 -27.03 -20.81 -40.50
N TYR A 211 -26.23 -21.32 -41.48
CA TYR A 211 -26.53 -21.14 -42.91
C TYR A 211 -27.98 -21.55 -43.22
N ARG A 212 -28.40 -22.77 -42.83
CA ARG A 212 -29.76 -23.24 -43.06
C ARG A 212 -30.82 -22.37 -42.37
N GLN A 213 -30.51 -21.84 -41.19
CA GLN A 213 -31.40 -20.98 -40.45
C GLN A 213 -31.63 -19.67 -41.18
N VAL A 214 -30.56 -19.01 -41.66
CA VAL A 214 -30.64 -17.76 -42.43
C VAL A 214 -31.36 -18.01 -43.75
N MET A 215 -31.07 -19.10 -44.45
CA MET A 215 -31.75 -19.45 -45.72
C MET A 215 -33.26 -19.70 -45.58
N SER A 216 -33.75 -20.04 -44.37
CA SER A 216 -35.18 -20.26 -44.10
C SER A 216 -35.92 -18.99 -43.62
N TRP A 217 -35.28 -17.83 -43.58
CA TRP A 217 -35.91 -16.58 -43.09
C TRP A 217 -36.85 -15.98 -44.13
N GLU A 218 -38.09 -15.83 -43.73
CA GLU A 218 -39.14 -15.19 -44.54
C GLU A 218 -39.35 -13.72 -44.22
N GLU A 219 -38.65 -13.17 -43.19
CA GLU A 219 -38.86 -11.78 -42.73
C GLU A 219 -38.25 -10.75 -43.64
N ASP A 220 -39.00 -9.74 -44.00
CA ASP A 220 -38.64 -8.60 -44.87
C ASP A 220 -37.67 -7.59 -44.23
N ARG A 221 -37.32 -7.74 -42.93
CA ARG A 221 -36.49 -6.79 -42.20
C ARG A 221 -35.05 -7.27 -42.10
N LEU A 222 -34.16 -6.63 -42.84
CA LEU A 222 -32.71 -6.89 -42.73
C LEU A 222 -32.17 -6.68 -41.31
N SER A 223 -32.67 -5.67 -40.59
CA SER A 223 -32.21 -5.35 -39.21
C SER A 223 -32.57 -6.40 -38.14
N GLY A 224 -33.51 -7.34 -38.42
CA GLY A 224 -33.85 -8.46 -37.56
C GLY A 224 -33.21 -9.78 -37.96
N GLY A 225 -32.53 -9.81 -39.12
CA GLY A 225 -32.08 -10.99 -39.82
C GLY A 225 -30.59 -11.19 -39.93
N CYS A 226 -29.80 -10.77 -38.97
CA CYS A 226 -28.38 -11.12 -38.92
C CYS A 226 -28.11 -12.13 -37.79
N LEU A 227 -27.08 -12.94 -37.96
CA LEU A 227 -26.72 -14.01 -37.05
C LEU A 227 -25.21 -14.06 -36.86
N TRP A 228 -24.77 -14.11 -35.62
CA TRP A 228 -23.40 -14.42 -35.29
C TRP A 228 -23.24 -15.92 -35.01
N THR A 229 -22.19 -16.53 -35.58
CA THR A 229 -21.85 -17.89 -35.21
C THR A 229 -21.04 -17.88 -33.92
N GLU A 230 -21.07 -18.99 -33.20
CA GLU A 230 -20.05 -19.28 -32.23
C GLU A 230 -18.67 -19.44 -32.90
N ARG A 231 -17.62 -19.59 -32.10
CA ARG A 231 -16.29 -19.94 -32.60
C ARG A 231 -16.33 -21.29 -33.28
N VAL A 232 -15.94 -21.32 -34.53
CA VAL A 232 -15.94 -22.51 -35.38
C VAL A 232 -14.57 -22.67 -36.04
N PRO A 233 -14.12 -23.90 -36.31
CA PRO A 233 -12.91 -24.10 -37.08
C PRO A 233 -13.12 -23.62 -38.54
N LEU A 234 -12.17 -22.85 -39.02
CA LEU A 234 -12.15 -22.47 -40.43
C LEU A 234 -11.64 -23.66 -41.25
N LEU A 235 -12.42 -24.05 -42.23
CA LEU A 235 -12.21 -25.20 -43.09
C LEU A 235 -10.75 -25.36 -43.57
N ASP A 236 -10.27 -26.57 -43.47
CA ASP A 236 -8.94 -26.99 -43.95
C ASP A 236 -7.79 -26.18 -43.31
N THR A 237 -8.07 -25.49 -42.21
CA THR A 237 -7.06 -24.74 -41.44
C THR A 237 -7.10 -25.17 -39.96
N TRP A 238 -6.08 -24.74 -39.21
CA TRP A 238 -6.03 -24.85 -37.76
C TRP A 238 -6.61 -23.60 -37.04
N GLU A 239 -7.06 -22.62 -37.84
CA GLU A 239 -7.61 -21.37 -37.32
C GLU A 239 -9.07 -21.51 -36.93
N ASN A 240 -9.49 -20.75 -35.94
CA ASN A 240 -10.89 -20.63 -35.55
C ASN A 240 -11.39 -19.22 -35.83
N VAL A 241 -12.66 -19.13 -36.19
CA VAL A 241 -13.31 -17.89 -36.59
C VAL A 241 -14.71 -17.81 -36.00
N THR A 242 -15.20 -16.59 -35.89
CA THR A 242 -16.63 -16.29 -35.68
C THR A 242 -17.11 -15.55 -36.93
N LEU A 243 -18.24 -15.96 -37.45
CA LEU A 243 -18.81 -15.42 -38.69
C LEU A 243 -20.09 -14.63 -38.41
N LEU A 244 -20.20 -13.45 -38.99
CA LEU A 244 -21.46 -12.76 -39.15
C LEU A 244 -22.14 -13.26 -40.43
N CYS A 245 -23.37 -13.73 -40.35
CA CYS A 245 -24.18 -14.18 -41.48
C CYS A 245 -25.35 -13.23 -41.68
N VAL A 246 -25.41 -12.59 -42.81
CA VAL A 246 -26.49 -11.69 -43.24
C VAL A 246 -27.13 -12.27 -44.51
N PRO A 247 -28.46 -12.37 -44.63
CA PRO A 247 -29.11 -12.90 -45.84
C PRO A 247 -28.88 -11.98 -47.02
N VAL A 248 -28.58 -12.58 -48.18
CA VAL A 248 -28.59 -11.91 -49.52
C VAL A 248 -29.91 -12.20 -50.16
N ARG A 249 -30.70 -11.16 -50.49
CA ARG A 249 -32.05 -11.30 -51.02
C ARG A 249 -32.10 -10.83 -52.48
N ASP A 250 -33.01 -11.41 -53.24
CA ASP A 250 -33.35 -10.89 -54.54
C ASP A 250 -34.49 -9.84 -54.45
N GLY A 251 -34.81 -9.15 -55.57
CA GLY A 251 -35.86 -8.12 -55.63
C GLY A 251 -37.26 -8.59 -55.30
N ALA A 252 -37.47 -9.92 -55.23
CA ALA A 252 -38.69 -10.51 -54.73
C ALA A 252 -38.68 -10.80 -53.22
N GLY A 253 -37.58 -10.43 -52.51
CA GLY A 253 -37.39 -10.67 -51.09
C GLY A 253 -36.94 -12.08 -50.74
N VAL A 254 -36.72 -12.96 -51.73
CA VAL A 254 -36.30 -14.36 -51.49
C VAL A 254 -34.84 -14.41 -51.13
N VAL A 255 -34.46 -15.10 -50.07
CA VAL A 255 -33.06 -15.32 -49.68
C VAL A 255 -32.35 -16.19 -50.71
N ARG A 256 -31.33 -15.68 -51.35
CA ARG A 256 -30.52 -16.35 -52.37
C ARG A 256 -29.14 -16.76 -51.86
N GLY A 257 -28.79 -16.42 -50.62
CA GLY A 257 -27.51 -16.74 -50.01
C GLY A 257 -27.28 -15.95 -48.74
N ILE A 258 -26.06 -15.98 -48.30
CA ILE A 258 -25.57 -15.21 -47.16
C ILE A 258 -24.31 -14.42 -47.54
N CYS A 259 -24.06 -13.35 -46.81
CA CYS A 259 -22.75 -12.67 -46.81
C CYS A 259 -22.40 -12.24 -45.40
N GLY A 260 -21.18 -11.79 -45.20
CA GLY A 260 -20.80 -11.27 -43.90
C GLY A 260 -19.30 -11.09 -43.67
N MET A 261 -18.96 -10.96 -42.42
CA MET A 261 -17.64 -10.65 -41.91
C MET A 261 -17.08 -11.79 -41.09
N GLU A 262 -15.79 -11.94 -41.12
CA GLU A 262 -15.04 -12.89 -40.31
C GLU A 262 -14.28 -12.16 -39.20
N LEU A 263 -14.38 -12.65 -37.98
CA LEU A 263 -13.46 -12.37 -36.89
C LEU A 263 -12.65 -13.64 -36.59
N SER A 264 -11.37 -13.68 -36.98
CA SER A 264 -10.50 -14.79 -36.61
C SER A 264 -10.04 -14.67 -35.15
N GLU A 265 -9.77 -15.81 -34.52
CA GLU A 265 -9.25 -15.88 -33.14
C GLU A 265 -7.97 -15.06 -32.96
N LEU A 266 -7.07 -15.13 -33.95
CA LEU A 266 -5.84 -14.36 -33.94
C LEU A 266 -6.12 -12.86 -34.01
N TYR A 267 -7.03 -12.43 -34.90
CA TYR A 267 -7.42 -11.02 -35.01
C TYR A 267 -8.06 -10.52 -33.72
N PHE A 268 -8.96 -11.32 -33.14
CA PHE A 268 -9.61 -11.01 -31.88
C PHE A 268 -8.59 -10.86 -30.74
N SER A 269 -7.62 -11.78 -30.64
CA SER A 269 -6.56 -11.71 -29.64
C SER A 269 -5.67 -10.47 -29.79
N LEU A 270 -5.33 -10.08 -31.01
CA LEU A 270 -4.55 -8.86 -31.29
C LEU A 270 -5.33 -7.57 -31.02
N SER A 271 -6.66 -7.60 -31.24
CA SER A 271 -7.55 -6.45 -31.02
C SER A 271 -7.90 -6.24 -29.55
N HIS A 272 -7.77 -7.29 -28.71
CA HIS A 272 -8.10 -7.26 -27.28
C HIS A 272 -6.89 -7.68 -26.43
N PRO A 273 -5.87 -6.80 -26.33
CA PRO A 273 -4.69 -7.07 -25.50
C PRO A 273 -5.10 -7.10 -24.03
N THR A 274 -4.26 -7.70 -23.20
CA THR A 274 -4.43 -7.66 -21.74
C THR A 274 -4.34 -6.22 -21.22
N VAL A 275 -5.20 -5.86 -20.28
CA VAL A 275 -5.19 -4.53 -19.64
C VAL A 275 -4.49 -4.61 -18.30
N SER A 276 -3.42 -3.84 -18.14
CA SER A 276 -2.64 -3.83 -16.90
C SER A 276 -3.38 -3.10 -15.78
N SER A 277 -3.34 -3.68 -14.58
CA SER A 277 -3.89 -3.09 -13.36
C SER A 277 -2.98 -3.33 -12.15
N PRO A 278 -3.20 -2.62 -11.03
CA PRO A 278 -2.48 -2.89 -9.79
C PRO A 278 -2.64 -4.32 -9.27
N TYR A 279 -3.69 -5.02 -9.70
CA TYR A 279 -4.03 -6.38 -9.25
C TYR A 279 -3.59 -7.48 -10.20
N GLY A 280 -3.08 -7.14 -11.36
CA GLY A 280 -2.69 -8.04 -12.44
C GLY A 280 -3.22 -7.58 -13.79
N ASN A 281 -2.88 -8.33 -14.83
CA ASN A 281 -3.40 -8.04 -16.16
C ASN A 281 -4.78 -8.66 -16.33
N PHE A 282 -5.77 -7.86 -16.73
CA PHE A 282 -7.07 -8.36 -17.09
C PHE A 282 -7.03 -9.04 -18.44
N LEU A 283 -7.46 -10.30 -18.45
CA LEU A 283 -7.77 -11.06 -19.66
C LEU A 283 -9.19 -10.76 -20.09
N MET A 284 -9.45 -10.80 -21.38
CA MET A 284 -10.78 -10.59 -21.95
C MET A 284 -11.18 -11.79 -22.74
N LEU A 285 -12.44 -12.17 -22.64
CA LEU A 285 -13.02 -13.23 -23.47
C LEU A 285 -14.49 -12.96 -23.75
N LEU A 286 -14.95 -13.52 -24.85
CA LEU A 286 -16.33 -13.51 -25.31
C LEU A 286 -16.77 -14.96 -25.47
N ALA A 287 -17.70 -15.44 -24.63
CA ALA A 287 -18.08 -16.84 -24.59
C ALA A 287 -19.59 -17.04 -24.56
N PRO A 288 -20.10 -18.09 -25.20
CA PRO A 288 -21.47 -18.56 -24.98
C PRO A 288 -21.60 -19.02 -23.52
N MET A 289 -22.80 -18.77 -22.95
CA MET A 289 -23.07 -19.09 -21.56
C MET A 289 -24.27 -20.04 -21.47
N ASN A 290 -24.14 -21.11 -20.67
CA ASN A 290 -25.23 -22.02 -20.32
C ASN A 290 -25.42 -22.01 -18.79
N GLY A 291 -26.44 -21.27 -18.32
CA GLY A 291 -26.63 -21.03 -16.89
C GLY A 291 -25.45 -20.32 -16.27
N GLU A 292 -24.77 -20.94 -15.30
CA GLU A 292 -23.58 -20.43 -14.63
C GLU A 292 -22.27 -21.00 -15.21
N THR A 293 -22.29 -21.46 -16.45
CA THR A 293 -21.12 -22.07 -17.10
C THR A 293 -20.82 -21.37 -18.42
N LEU A 294 -19.57 -21.00 -18.65
CA LEU A 294 -19.06 -20.49 -19.92
C LEU A 294 -18.51 -21.67 -20.73
N LEU A 295 -18.88 -21.71 -22.00
CA LEU A 295 -18.46 -22.74 -22.96
C LEU A 295 -17.16 -22.27 -23.66
N LEU A 296 -16.00 -22.59 -23.08
CA LEU A 296 -14.70 -22.11 -23.59
C LEU A 296 -14.33 -22.70 -24.92
N ASP A 297 -14.78 -23.91 -25.25
CA ASP A 297 -14.57 -24.53 -26.58
C ASP A 297 -15.10 -23.65 -27.73
N ARG A 298 -16.08 -22.77 -27.42
CA ARG A 298 -16.78 -21.91 -28.37
C ARG A 298 -16.49 -20.42 -28.11
N ALA A 299 -15.54 -20.11 -27.20
CA ALA A 299 -15.21 -18.76 -26.80
C ALA A 299 -14.12 -18.15 -27.71
N MET A 300 -14.21 -16.84 -27.90
CA MET A 300 -13.13 -16.02 -28.46
C MET A 300 -12.31 -15.46 -27.30
N LEU A 301 -11.02 -15.77 -27.26
CA LEU A 301 -10.12 -15.25 -26.24
C LEU A 301 -9.36 -14.03 -26.77
N GLY A 302 -9.30 -12.98 -25.97
CA GLY A 302 -8.34 -11.91 -26.15
C GLY A 302 -6.91 -12.44 -25.91
N SER A 303 -5.94 -11.54 -25.74
CA SER A 303 -4.59 -11.96 -25.43
C SER A 303 -4.57 -12.72 -24.10
N THR A 304 -3.97 -13.93 -24.11
CA THR A 304 -3.77 -14.78 -22.92
C THR A 304 -2.32 -14.73 -22.42
N GLU A 305 -1.57 -13.71 -22.81
CA GLU A 305 -0.17 -13.57 -22.47
C GLU A 305 0.06 -13.64 -20.96
N GLY A 306 0.94 -14.54 -20.54
CA GLY A 306 1.27 -14.76 -19.13
C GLY A 306 0.26 -15.63 -18.35
N THR A 307 -0.61 -16.39 -19.06
CA THR A 307 -1.56 -17.33 -18.43
C THR A 307 -1.65 -18.63 -19.20
N ASP A 308 -2.11 -19.70 -18.53
CA ASP A 308 -2.36 -21.01 -19.14
C ASP A 308 -3.80 -21.14 -19.68
N LEU A 309 -4.59 -20.05 -19.68
CA LEU A 309 -5.96 -20.08 -20.15
C LEU A 309 -6.02 -20.40 -21.64
N SER A 310 -6.79 -21.40 -22.00
CA SER A 310 -7.03 -21.82 -23.39
C SER A 310 -8.53 -21.94 -23.69
N ALA A 311 -8.86 -21.84 -24.97
CA ALA A 311 -10.24 -21.99 -25.44
C ALA A 311 -10.63 -23.49 -25.48
N SER A 312 -10.72 -24.12 -24.31
CA SER A 312 -11.09 -25.53 -24.18
C SER A 312 -11.86 -25.81 -22.87
N GLY A 313 -12.87 -26.66 -22.98
CA GLY A 313 -13.68 -27.11 -21.87
C GLY A 313 -14.68 -26.06 -21.34
N GLU A 314 -15.05 -26.21 -20.09
CA GLU A 314 -16.06 -25.40 -19.42
C GLU A 314 -15.47 -24.63 -18.24
N MET A 315 -15.91 -23.38 -18.05
CA MET A 315 -15.54 -22.54 -16.91
C MET A 315 -16.78 -22.23 -16.09
N ARG A 316 -16.79 -22.62 -14.81
CA ARG A 316 -17.90 -22.35 -13.89
C ARG A 316 -17.79 -20.96 -13.29
N ILE A 317 -18.92 -20.27 -13.26
CA ILE A 317 -19.07 -18.95 -12.62
C ILE A 317 -19.70 -19.14 -11.25
N ARG A 318 -19.18 -18.43 -10.28
CA ARG A 318 -19.81 -18.23 -8.98
C ARG A 318 -19.90 -16.73 -8.72
N THR A 319 -21.11 -16.20 -8.82
CA THR A 319 -21.35 -14.76 -8.60
C THR A 319 -21.10 -14.39 -7.15
N GLY A 320 -20.30 -13.38 -6.94
CA GLY A 320 -19.94 -12.82 -5.64
C GLY A 320 -20.53 -11.43 -5.42
N ARG A 321 -20.33 -10.87 -4.23
CA ARG A 321 -20.83 -9.54 -3.89
C ARG A 321 -20.04 -8.43 -4.57
N ASP A 322 -18.72 -8.54 -4.58
CA ASP A 322 -17.82 -7.51 -5.10
C ASP A 322 -17.23 -7.91 -6.46
N TYR A 323 -17.06 -9.20 -6.70
CA TYR A 323 -16.55 -9.79 -7.94
C TYR A 323 -16.97 -11.25 -8.06
N ASP A 324 -16.94 -11.77 -9.27
CA ASP A 324 -17.24 -13.16 -9.58
C ASP A 324 -15.98 -14.02 -9.49
N THR A 325 -16.20 -15.30 -9.19
CA THR A 325 -15.13 -16.31 -9.17
C THR A 325 -15.37 -17.30 -10.31
N PHE A 326 -14.33 -17.54 -11.09
CA PHE A 326 -14.36 -18.43 -12.24
C PHE A 326 -13.41 -19.60 -11.99
N THR A 327 -13.89 -20.82 -12.20
CA THR A 327 -13.08 -22.03 -12.00
C THR A 327 -12.95 -22.79 -13.29
N TRP A 328 -11.72 -23.02 -13.75
CA TRP A 328 -11.38 -23.76 -14.95
C TRP A 328 -10.19 -24.68 -14.68
N ASN A 329 -10.32 -25.98 -14.96
CA ASN A 329 -9.28 -27.00 -14.77
C ASN A 329 -8.55 -26.91 -13.41
N GLY A 330 -9.29 -26.63 -12.32
CA GLY A 330 -8.71 -26.48 -10.99
C GLY A 330 -8.03 -25.13 -10.70
N THR A 331 -7.90 -24.29 -11.72
CA THR A 331 -7.38 -22.91 -11.56
C THR A 331 -8.54 -21.95 -11.33
N THR A 332 -8.37 -21.03 -10.40
CA THR A 332 -9.36 -20.01 -10.07
C THR A 332 -8.95 -18.65 -10.66
N TYR A 333 -9.92 -17.96 -11.23
CA TYR A 333 -9.82 -16.60 -11.74
C TYR A 333 -10.85 -15.74 -11.02
N LEU A 334 -10.54 -14.46 -10.87
CA LEU A 334 -11.41 -13.45 -10.28
C LEU A 334 -11.73 -12.40 -11.34
N GLY A 335 -12.97 -11.91 -11.39
CA GLY A 335 -13.33 -10.93 -12.40
C GLY A 335 -14.81 -10.59 -12.39
N GLN A 336 -15.31 -10.21 -13.54
CA GLN A 336 -16.71 -9.84 -13.77
C GLN A 336 -17.19 -10.39 -15.12
N HIS A 337 -18.48 -10.65 -15.25
CA HIS A 337 -19.11 -10.99 -16.51
C HIS A 337 -20.34 -10.12 -16.77
N GLN A 338 -20.68 -9.96 -18.03
CA GLN A 338 -21.88 -9.26 -18.48
C GLN A 338 -22.43 -9.93 -19.72
N VAL A 339 -23.73 -10.20 -19.73
CA VAL A 339 -24.41 -10.71 -20.91
C VAL A 339 -24.45 -9.59 -21.96
N VAL A 340 -23.99 -9.91 -23.16
CA VAL A 340 -23.97 -9.02 -24.31
C VAL A 340 -25.26 -9.23 -25.12
N PRO A 341 -25.95 -8.15 -25.55
CA PRO A 341 -27.06 -8.29 -26.47
C PRO A 341 -26.60 -8.94 -27.77
N GLY A 342 -27.29 -9.97 -28.20
CA GLY A 342 -26.99 -10.69 -29.43
C GLY A 342 -27.55 -12.10 -29.40
N ARG A 343 -27.78 -12.66 -30.54
CA ARG A 343 -28.18 -14.07 -30.68
C ARG A 343 -27.07 -14.79 -31.44
N LEU A 344 -26.57 -15.82 -30.81
CA LEU A 344 -25.77 -16.82 -31.51
C LEU A 344 -26.67 -17.79 -32.28
N ALA A 345 -26.08 -18.44 -33.28
CA ALA A 345 -26.78 -19.43 -34.11
C ALA A 345 -27.45 -20.55 -33.29
N ASP A 346 -26.88 -20.91 -32.15
CA ASP A 346 -27.36 -21.94 -31.24
C ASP A 346 -28.35 -21.47 -30.15
N GLY A 347 -28.62 -20.14 -30.11
CA GLY A 347 -29.53 -19.54 -29.16
C GLY A 347 -28.97 -19.29 -27.76
N HIS A 348 -27.70 -19.62 -27.49
CA HIS A 348 -27.07 -19.33 -26.22
C HIS A 348 -26.81 -17.82 -26.05
N PRO A 349 -27.00 -17.26 -24.85
CA PRO A 349 -26.59 -15.89 -24.56
C PRO A 349 -25.06 -15.78 -24.62
N LEU A 350 -24.58 -14.67 -25.14
CA LEU A 350 -23.16 -14.35 -25.22
C LEU A 350 -22.74 -13.53 -24.00
N ALA A 351 -21.65 -13.89 -23.35
CA ALA A 351 -21.11 -13.16 -22.23
C ALA A 351 -19.72 -12.58 -22.53
N ALA A 352 -19.57 -11.29 -22.29
CA ALA A 352 -18.28 -10.64 -22.21
C ALA A 352 -17.73 -10.82 -20.78
N VAL A 353 -16.49 -11.24 -20.65
CA VAL A 353 -15.89 -11.57 -19.35
C VAL A 353 -14.49 -10.96 -19.24
N THR A 354 -14.19 -10.42 -18.07
CA THR A 354 -12.83 -9.97 -17.73
C THR A 354 -12.32 -10.75 -16.53
N LEU A 355 -11.10 -11.26 -16.60
CA LEU A 355 -10.51 -12.20 -15.65
C LEU A 355 -9.10 -11.79 -15.23
N VAL A 356 -8.77 -12.08 -13.97
CA VAL A 356 -7.40 -12.03 -13.46
C VAL A 356 -7.12 -13.34 -12.74
N PRO A 357 -5.99 -14.03 -12.96
CA PRO A 357 -5.65 -15.23 -12.21
C PRO A 357 -5.56 -14.94 -10.69
N GLU A 358 -6.22 -15.77 -9.87
CA GLU A 358 -6.29 -15.56 -8.42
C GLU A 358 -4.91 -15.55 -7.75
N ASN A 359 -3.98 -16.37 -8.22
CA ASN A 359 -2.61 -16.41 -7.70
C ASN A 359 -1.89 -15.07 -7.86
N ILE A 360 -2.06 -14.39 -9.02
CA ILE A 360 -1.47 -13.07 -9.28
C ILE A 360 -2.12 -12.02 -8.37
N TYR A 361 -3.44 -12.03 -8.29
CA TYR A 361 -4.18 -11.16 -7.38
C TYR A 361 -3.75 -11.34 -5.93
N ARG A 362 -3.69 -12.59 -5.44
CA ARG A 362 -3.28 -12.91 -4.06
C ARG A 362 -1.87 -12.42 -3.76
N HIS A 363 -0.93 -12.67 -4.67
CA HIS A 363 0.46 -12.24 -4.51
C HIS A 363 0.56 -10.70 -4.40
N ARG A 364 -0.13 -9.96 -5.27
CA ARG A 364 -0.12 -8.48 -5.25
C ARG A 364 -0.86 -7.92 -4.03
N ALA A 365 -2.00 -8.50 -3.67
CA ALA A 365 -2.74 -8.12 -2.47
C ALA A 365 -1.95 -8.41 -1.18
N GLN A 366 -1.22 -9.52 -1.13
CA GLN A 366 -0.37 -9.88 -0.01
C GLN A 366 0.85 -8.94 0.11
N SER A 367 1.51 -8.61 -1.01
CA SER A 367 2.63 -7.66 -1.01
C SER A 367 2.21 -6.28 -0.49
N ALA A 368 1.03 -5.81 -0.90
CA ALA A 368 0.47 -4.56 -0.39
C ALA A 368 0.21 -4.63 1.13
N ARG A 369 -0.37 -5.75 1.62
CA ARG A 369 -0.61 -5.96 3.06
C ARG A 369 0.71 -6.00 3.84
N ILE A 370 1.72 -6.72 3.36
CA ILE A 370 3.05 -6.79 3.99
C ILE A 370 3.68 -5.40 4.04
N GLY A 371 3.59 -4.62 2.97
CA GLY A 371 4.08 -3.23 2.93
C GLY A 371 3.43 -2.36 4.01
N TRP A 372 2.12 -2.44 4.18
CA TRP A 372 1.39 -1.71 5.23
C TRP A 372 1.74 -2.20 6.64
N THR A 373 1.88 -3.51 6.86
CA THR A 373 2.24 -4.07 8.18
C THR A 373 3.67 -3.69 8.57
N LEU A 374 4.62 -3.77 7.64
CA LEU A 374 6.00 -3.34 7.87
C LEU A 374 6.10 -1.83 8.10
N GLY A 375 5.36 -1.03 7.35
CA GLY A 375 5.26 0.42 7.56
C GLY A 375 4.71 0.77 8.94
N SER A 376 3.64 0.11 9.37
CA SER A 376 3.06 0.28 10.70
C SER A 376 4.03 -0.14 11.82
N LEU A 377 4.73 -1.25 11.65
CA LEU A 377 5.74 -1.74 12.60
C LEU A 377 6.93 -0.77 12.68
N GLY A 378 7.39 -0.25 11.54
CA GLY A 378 8.45 0.76 11.48
C GLY A 378 8.04 2.07 12.16
N PHE A 379 6.81 2.53 11.94
CA PHE A 379 6.27 3.71 12.63
C PHE A 379 6.22 3.50 14.15
N LEU A 380 5.79 2.32 14.62
CA LEU A 380 5.80 1.94 16.03
C LEU A 380 7.19 1.95 16.65
N ALA A 381 8.15 1.31 15.97
CA ALA A 381 9.54 1.30 16.42
C ALA A 381 10.09 2.72 16.52
N GLY A 382 9.77 3.58 15.56
CA GLY A 382 10.14 5.00 15.57
C GLY A 382 9.51 5.76 16.75
N MET A 383 8.23 5.56 17.02
CA MET A 383 7.54 6.16 18.17
C MET A 383 8.09 5.66 19.50
N LEU A 384 8.42 4.37 19.61
CA LEU A 384 9.05 3.81 20.81
C LEU A 384 10.44 4.40 21.04
N LEU A 385 11.26 4.49 19.99
CA LEU A 385 12.58 5.12 20.06
C LEU A 385 12.48 6.60 20.47
N LEU A 386 11.51 7.32 19.90
CA LEU A 386 11.25 8.72 20.25
C LEU A 386 10.81 8.83 21.73
N ALA A 387 9.92 7.97 22.18
CA ALA A 387 9.48 7.93 23.58
C ALA A 387 10.65 7.67 24.54
N ILE A 388 11.54 6.72 24.21
CA ILE A 388 12.75 6.41 24.98
C ILE A 388 13.70 7.61 24.97
N ALA A 389 13.92 8.27 23.83
CA ALA A 389 14.79 9.44 23.70
C ALA A 389 14.26 10.61 24.52
N LEU A 390 12.95 10.92 24.42
CA LEU A 390 12.28 11.95 25.21
C LEU A 390 12.32 11.62 26.70
N SER A 391 11.99 10.37 27.09
CA SER A 391 12.07 9.93 28.49
C SER A 391 13.49 10.13 29.06
N ARG A 392 14.52 9.73 28.31
CA ARG A 392 15.92 9.95 28.74
C ARG A 392 16.27 11.41 28.82
N ARG A 393 15.86 12.23 27.85
CA ARG A 393 16.16 13.67 27.80
C ARG A 393 15.52 14.45 28.95
N PHE A 394 14.32 14.07 29.39
CA PHE A 394 13.60 14.77 30.47
C PHE A 394 13.76 14.10 31.83
N THR A 395 13.72 12.78 31.92
CA THR A 395 13.73 12.07 33.19
C THR A 395 15.11 12.00 33.83
N THR A 396 16.16 11.83 33.03
CA THR A 396 17.53 11.72 33.55
C THR A 396 17.99 13.02 34.23
N PRO A 397 17.84 14.22 33.64
CA PRO A 397 18.17 15.47 34.32
C PRO A 397 17.37 15.69 35.61
N ILE A 398 16.07 15.36 35.62
CA ILE A 398 15.22 15.50 36.79
C ILE A 398 15.73 14.62 37.95
N THR A 399 15.99 13.33 37.67
CA THR A 399 16.49 12.40 38.70
C THR A 399 17.88 12.76 39.18
N GLN A 400 18.74 13.27 38.31
CA GLN A 400 20.07 13.76 38.69
C GLN A 400 20.00 15.03 39.55
N GLY A 401 19.12 15.99 39.19
CA GLY A 401 18.89 17.18 39.99
C GLY A 401 18.38 16.86 41.41
N PHE A 402 17.42 15.96 41.55
CA PHE A 402 16.97 15.51 42.88
C PHE A 402 18.04 14.75 43.66
N ALA A 403 18.86 13.93 42.99
CA ALA A 403 19.96 13.24 43.64
C ALA A 403 21.02 14.22 44.14
N ALA A 404 21.39 15.22 43.35
CA ALA A 404 22.34 16.29 43.74
C ALA A 404 21.77 17.11 44.90
N ALA A 405 20.50 17.48 44.89
CA ALA A 405 19.86 18.18 45.99
C ALA A 405 19.87 17.36 47.31
N ARG A 406 19.78 16.06 47.22
CA ARG A 406 19.80 15.16 48.40
C ARG A 406 21.20 14.90 48.92
N SER A 407 22.21 14.78 48.05
CA SER A 407 23.59 14.48 48.42
C SER A 407 24.35 15.69 49.00
N GLY A 408 23.87 16.91 48.82
CA GLY A 408 24.55 18.13 49.24
C GLY A 408 25.88 18.38 48.51
N GLU A 409 26.11 17.77 47.38
CA GLU A 409 27.33 17.87 46.57
C GLU A 409 27.57 19.30 46.13
N GLN A 410 28.66 19.88 46.55
CA GLN A 410 28.96 21.31 46.26
C GLN A 410 29.21 21.64 44.79
N ASN A 411 29.40 20.63 43.94
CA ASN A 411 29.79 20.79 42.54
C ASN A 411 28.75 20.17 41.59
N TRP A 412 27.48 20.50 41.74
CA TRP A 412 26.44 20.01 40.84
C TRP A 412 26.48 20.77 39.50
N GLN A 413 26.25 20.05 38.40
CA GLN A 413 26.15 20.69 37.08
C GLN A 413 24.69 21.03 36.77
N PRO A 414 24.42 22.17 36.14
CA PRO A 414 23.05 22.55 35.74
C PRO A 414 22.41 21.47 34.86
N THR A 415 21.18 21.11 35.15
CA THR A 415 20.45 20.11 34.40
C THR A 415 19.91 20.62 33.07
N GLY A 416 19.94 21.94 32.86
CA GLY A 416 19.37 22.64 31.71
C GLY A 416 17.86 22.79 31.75
N ILE A 417 17.22 22.45 32.87
CA ILE A 417 15.81 22.66 33.14
C ILE A 417 15.71 23.73 34.24
N ARG A 418 15.31 24.92 33.88
CA ARG A 418 15.33 26.13 34.73
C ARG A 418 14.70 25.92 36.10
N GLU A 419 13.52 25.30 36.15
CA GLU A 419 12.76 25.06 37.38
C GLU A 419 13.47 24.10 38.33
N ILE A 420 14.21 23.14 37.78
CA ILE A 420 14.99 22.15 38.57
C ILE A 420 16.28 22.79 39.05
N ASP A 421 16.94 23.56 38.20
CA ASP A 421 18.16 24.26 38.54
C ASP A 421 17.89 25.30 39.62
N GLU A 422 16.79 26.06 39.55
CA GLU A 422 16.33 27.00 40.58
C GLU A 422 16.02 26.30 41.91
N LEU A 423 15.31 25.17 41.86
CA LEU A 423 14.94 24.36 43.04
C LEU A 423 16.22 23.81 43.71
N THR A 424 17.13 23.27 42.92
CA THR A 424 18.41 22.72 43.43
C THR A 424 19.25 23.82 44.06
N ALA A 425 19.34 24.99 43.43
CA ALA A 425 20.05 26.15 43.97
C ALA A 425 19.44 26.63 45.31
N TYR A 426 18.09 26.63 45.40
CA TYR A 426 17.40 26.97 46.65
C TYR A 426 17.70 25.98 47.77
N PHE A 427 17.71 24.67 47.52
CA PHE A 427 18.07 23.68 48.52
C PHE A 427 19.53 23.81 48.97
N HIS A 428 20.43 24.05 48.04
CA HIS A 428 21.86 24.28 48.38
C HIS A 428 22.09 25.54 49.22
N SER A 429 21.36 26.63 48.93
CA SER A 429 21.45 27.85 49.77
C SER A 429 20.94 27.59 51.19
N ARG A 430 19.83 26.89 51.34
CA ARG A 430 19.30 26.53 52.66
C ARG A 430 20.19 25.58 53.46
N LEU A 431 20.81 24.62 52.79
CA LEU A 431 21.75 23.71 53.43
C LEU A 431 23.01 24.48 53.91
N ARG A 432 23.52 25.45 53.16
CA ARG A 432 24.65 26.33 53.56
C ARG A 432 24.26 27.20 54.73
N GLU A 433 23.09 27.82 54.76
CA GLU A 433 22.60 28.58 55.89
C GLU A 433 22.58 27.72 57.16
N LYS A 434 22.03 26.51 57.09
CA LYS A 434 21.95 25.60 58.23
C LYS A 434 23.32 25.12 58.69
N GLN A 435 24.24 24.81 57.79
CA GLN A 435 25.62 24.45 58.14
C GLN A 435 26.39 25.62 58.76
N ALA A 436 26.16 26.86 58.30
CA ALA A 436 26.75 28.07 58.90
C ALA A 436 26.19 28.33 60.29
N GLU A 437 24.90 28.09 60.51
CA GLU A 437 24.22 28.24 61.79
C GLU A 437 24.71 27.15 62.82
N GLU A 438 24.99 25.94 62.40
CA GLU A 438 25.54 24.87 63.22
C GLU A 438 27.07 24.98 63.45
N ALA A 439 27.82 25.70 62.63
CA ALA A 439 29.28 25.90 62.77
C ALA A 439 29.62 26.92 63.83
N LEU A 440 28.76 27.96 64.04
CA LEU A 440 29.01 29.03 65.01
C LEU A 440 29.11 28.55 66.47
N PRO A 441 28.24 27.67 66.95
CA PRO A 441 28.34 27.07 68.30
C PRO A 441 29.62 26.28 68.52
N ARG A 442 30.05 25.51 67.55
CA ARG A 442 31.25 24.68 67.66
C ARG A 442 32.55 25.49 67.71
N GLN A 443 32.63 26.64 67.00
CA GLN A 443 33.78 27.56 67.08
C GLN A 443 33.85 28.20 68.47
N VAL A 444 32.73 28.63 69.00
CA VAL A 444 32.69 29.21 70.36
C VAL A 444 33.06 28.16 71.41
N GLU A 445 32.60 26.92 71.26
CA GLU A 445 32.91 25.85 72.21
C GLU A 445 34.40 25.45 72.16
N SER A 446 35.05 25.46 70.98
CA SER A 446 36.49 25.22 70.87
C SER A 446 37.31 26.32 71.51
N LEU A 447 36.95 27.57 71.34
CA LEU A 447 37.63 28.75 71.97
C LEU A 447 37.49 28.69 73.50
N VAL A 448 36.29 28.40 74.03
CA VAL A 448 36.08 28.23 75.47
C VAL A 448 36.91 27.10 76.04
N SER A 449 36.96 25.93 75.36
CA SER A 449 37.77 24.80 75.78
C SER A 449 39.26 25.15 75.85
N GLU A 450 39.78 25.84 74.83
CA GLU A 450 41.18 26.25 74.72
C GLU A 450 41.56 27.24 75.86
N LEU A 451 40.69 28.22 76.15
CA LEU A 451 40.90 29.16 77.25
C LEU A 451 40.86 28.48 78.64
N THR A 452 39.93 27.52 78.82
CA THR A 452 39.83 26.76 80.06
C THR A 452 41.07 25.91 80.29
N ASP A 453 41.62 25.31 79.23
CA ASP A 453 42.85 24.50 79.30
C ASP A 453 44.08 25.37 79.66
N ARG A 454 44.19 26.55 79.05
CA ARG A 454 45.26 27.51 79.37
C ARG A 454 45.18 28.03 80.82
N ALA A 455 43.99 28.20 81.35
CA ALA A 455 43.74 28.59 82.74
C ALA A 455 44.21 27.56 83.80
N LYS A 456 44.32 26.31 83.40
CA LYS A 456 44.89 25.25 84.28
C LYS A 456 46.33 25.55 84.69
N GLY A 457 47.08 26.32 83.87
CA GLY A 457 48.46 26.75 84.14
C GLY A 457 48.58 27.92 85.11
N LEU A 458 47.52 28.50 85.62
CA LEU A 458 47.59 29.62 86.58
C LEU A 458 47.85 29.12 87.96
N THR A 459 48.76 29.84 88.71
CA THR A 459 48.98 29.58 90.10
C THR A 459 47.83 30.09 90.99
N GLY A 460 47.78 29.59 92.27
CA GLY A 460 46.67 29.94 93.20
C GLY A 460 46.51 31.49 93.34
N THR A 461 47.60 32.25 93.40
CA THR A 461 47.56 33.68 93.50
C THR A 461 47.09 34.40 92.19
N GLU A 462 47.52 33.89 91.04
CA GLU A 462 47.09 34.37 89.71
C GLU A 462 45.57 34.11 89.52
N ARG A 463 45.01 33.02 89.97
CA ARG A 463 43.58 32.75 89.90
C ARG A 463 42.79 33.68 90.84
N VAL A 464 43.25 33.95 92.02
CA VAL A 464 42.62 34.91 92.93
C VAL A 464 42.59 36.32 92.29
N ILE A 465 43.69 36.75 91.66
CA ILE A 465 43.72 37.98 90.96
C ILE A 465 42.78 37.98 89.71
N LEU A 466 42.75 36.87 88.94
CA LEU A 466 41.84 36.70 87.81
C LEU A 466 40.36 36.74 88.21
N ARG A 467 40.04 36.18 89.39
CA ARG A 467 38.67 36.23 89.95
C ARG A 467 38.27 37.65 90.26
N TYR A 468 39.13 38.44 90.91
CA TYR A 468 38.84 39.82 91.17
C TYR A 468 38.69 40.65 89.87
N TYR A 469 39.44 40.34 88.81
CA TYR A 469 39.21 40.97 87.49
C TYR A 469 37.90 40.58 86.89
N ALA A 470 37.45 39.35 87.05
CA ALA A 470 36.16 38.88 86.64
C ALA A 470 34.99 39.54 87.39
N GLU A 471 35.24 39.93 88.66
CA GLU A 471 34.31 40.65 89.53
C GLU A 471 34.34 42.18 89.26
N GLY A 472 35.33 42.68 88.46
CA GLY A 472 35.42 44.08 88.05
C GLY A 472 36.34 44.95 88.86
N TYR A 473 37.16 44.42 89.79
CA TYR A 473 38.11 45.16 90.62
C TYR A 473 39.26 45.67 89.77
N THR A 474 39.81 46.86 90.15
CA THR A 474 41.03 47.46 89.49
C THR A 474 42.29 46.96 90.19
N VAL A 475 43.49 47.19 89.53
CA VAL A 475 44.79 46.86 90.09
C VAL A 475 44.96 47.49 91.47
N LYS A 476 44.44 48.67 91.72
CA LYS A 476 44.52 49.42 92.98
C LYS A 476 43.65 48.74 94.07
N ASP A 477 42.48 48.32 93.68
CA ASP A 477 41.56 47.62 94.62
C ASP A 477 42.12 46.26 95.03
N ILE A 478 42.67 45.50 94.07
CA ILE A 478 43.25 44.17 94.25
C ILE A 478 44.52 44.26 95.14
N SER A 479 45.31 45.31 94.95
CA SER A 479 46.48 45.54 95.82
C SER A 479 46.12 45.80 97.26
N GLY A 480 45.02 46.48 97.53
CA GLY A 480 44.45 46.71 98.85
C GLY A 480 43.87 45.43 99.51
N LEU A 481 43.09 44.69 98.70
CA LEU A 481 42.48 43.46 99.17
C LEU A 481 43.46 42.31 99.50
N LEU A 482 44.56 42.21 98.76
CA LEU A 482 45.56 41.17 98.92
C LEU A 482 46.76 41.63 99.76
N PHE A 483 46.82 42.87 100.25
CA PHE A 483 47.91 43.48 101.00
C PHE A 483 49.27 43.34 100.35
N ILE A 484 49.32 43.49 99.01
CA ILE A 484 50.54 43.46 98.17
C ILE A 484 50.70 44.77 97.40
N SER A 485 51.95 45.09 96.95
CA SER A 485 52.18 46.31 96.15
C SER A 485 51.48 46.27 94.82
N ALA A 486 51.03 47.43 94.27
CA ALA A 486 50.50 47.56 92.95
C ALA A 486 51.49 47.09 91.84
N GLY A 487 52.81 47.18 92.11
CA GLY A 487 53.83 46.61 91.23
C GLY A 487 53.79 45.08 91.19
N THR A 488 53.56 44.42 92.33
CA THR A 488 53.41 42.98 92.40
C THR A 488 52.17 42.45 91.67
N VAL A 489 51.03 43.19 91.76
CA VAL A 489 49.80 42.83 91.00
C VAL A 489 50.08 42.96 89.49
N LYS A 490 50.81 44.02 89.08
CA LYS A 490 51.15 44.16 87.63
C LYS A 490 52.08 43.05 87.15
N GLY A 491 53.04 42.56 88.02
CA GLY A 491 53.89 41.42 87.70
C GLY A 491 53.06 40.13 87.47
N HIS A 492 52.07 39.88 88.37
CA HIS A 492 51.15 38.78 88.21
C HIS A 492 50.26 38.90 86.95
N ASN A 493 49.83 40.12 86.59
CA ASN A 493 49.09 40.35 85.38
C ASN A 493 49.87 39.95 84.12
N SER A 494 51.17 40.31 84.07
CA SER A 494 52.03 39.90 82.93
C SER A 494 52.03 38.34 82.76
N HIS A 495 52.11 37.63 83.88
CA HIS A 495 52.10 36.15 83.88
C HIS A 495 50.71 35.59 83.49
N ILE A 496 49.63 36.20 84.01
CA ILE A 496 48.25 35.84 83.63
C ILE A 496 48.05 36.01 82.12
N TYR A 497 48.51 37.21 81.58
CA TYR A 497 48.32 37.44 80.15
C TYR A 497 49.13 36.47 79.32
N SER A 498 50.41 36.20 79.69
CA SER A 498 51.25 35.23 78.98
C SER A 498 50.65 33.83 79.00
N LYS A 499 50.14 33.38 80.18
CA LYS A 499 49.55 32.03 80.36
C LYS A 499 48.20 31.88 79.66
N LEU A 500 47.40 32.93 79.66
CA LEU A 500 46.12 32.90 78.96
C LEU A 500 46.21 33.21 77.47
N GLY A 501 47.39 33.72 77.01
CA GLY A 501 47.58 34.08 75.63
C GLY A 501 46.85 35.36 75.23
N VAL A 502 46.71 36.33 76.17
CA VAL A 502 46.08 37.65 75.92
C VAL A 502 47.12 38.75 76.00
N ASP A 503 47.02 39.79 75.14
CA ASP A 503 47.99 40.82 74.99
C ASP A 503 47.72 42.04 75.88
N SER A 504 46.56 42.17 76.44
CA SER A 504 46.15 43.30 77.21
C SER A 504 44.99 43.03 78.22
N TYR A 505 44.83 43.95 79.17
CA TYR A 505 43.65 43.91 80.06
C TYR A 505 42.31 43.97 79.30
N ASN A 506 42.24 44.74 78.22
CA ASN A 506 41.02 44.84 77.43
C ASN A 506 40.73 43.53 76.72
N ALA A 507 41.73 42.82 76.23
CA ALA A 507 41.60 41.51 75.65
C ALA A 507 41.12 40.47 76.70
N LEU A 508 41.74 40.49 77.88
CA LEU A 508 41.34 39.65 79.00
C LEU A 508 39.85 39.89 79.38
N LYS A 509 39.48 41.20 79.52
CA LYS A 509 38.07 41.56 79.82
C LYS A 509 37.10 41.06 78.78
N ALA A 510 37.42 41.19 77.46
CA ALA A 510 36.55 40.69 76.37
C ALA A 510 36.37 39.18 76.46
N TYR A 511 37.44 38.40 76.78
CA TYR A 511 37.34 36.97 76.98
C TYR A 511 36.49 36.61 78.19
N LEU A 512 36.63 37.28 79.34
CA LEU A 512 35.81 37.08 80.53
C LEU A 512 34.33 37.40 80.27
N ASP A 513 34.05 38.46 79.47
CA ASP A 513 32.66 38.78 79.11
C ASP A 513 32.05 37.74 78.14
N VAL A 514 32.83 37.13 77.23
CA VAL A 514 32.37 36.05 76.37
C VAL A 514 32.09 34.80 77.24
N LEU A 515 32.97 34.43 78.14
CA LEU A 515 32.81 33.29 79.03
C LEU A 515 31.62 33.50 80.01
N ARG A 516 31.37 34.71 80.45
CA ARG A 516 30.20 35.06 81.28
C ARG A 516 28.90 34.88 80.50
N ARG A 517 28.87 35.31 79.26
CA ARG A 517 27.69 35.12 78.34
C ARG A 517 27.42 33.67 77.99
N CYS A 518 28.46 32.86 77.98
CA CYS A 518 28.33 31.40 77.73
C CYS A 518 28.10 30.59 79.00
N GLU A 519 27.92 31.24 80.18
CA GLU A 519 27.77 30.60 81.48
C GLU A 519 28.94 29.69 81.90
N ARG A 520 30.11 29.89 81.32
CA ARG A 520 31.31 29.05 81.50
C ARG A 520 32.44 29.75 82.25
N LEU A 521 32.16 30.86 82.88
CA LEU A 521 33.15 31.66 83.64
C LEU A 521 33.67 30.88 84.89
N GLU A 522 32.81 30.13 85.53
CA GLU A 522 33.16 29.31 86.71
C GLU A 522 34.16 28.20 86.36
N ASP A 523 34.08 27.65 85.14
CA ASP A 523 35.01 26.59 84.66
C ASP A 523 36.44 27.16 84.56
N LEU A 524 36.61 28.41 84.19
CA LEU A 524 37.91 29.10 84.15
C LEU A 524 38.45 29.38 85.54
N LEU A 525 37.60 29.73 86.52
CA LEU A 525 37.95 30.12 87.90
C LEU A 525 38.16 28.93 88.85
N GLN A 526 37.52 27.77 88.59
CA GLN A 526 37.59 26.57 89.41
C GLN A 526 38.63 25.57 88.95
N GLY A 527 39.32 25.76 87.85
CA GLY A 527 40.31 24.83 87.31
C GLY A 527 41.47 24.52 88.29
N GLY A 528 41.31 23.45 89.07
CA GLY A 528 42.41 22.92 89.86
C GLY A 528 42.12 22.55 91.31
N GLY A 529 41.23 21.61 91.45
CA GLY A 529 41.09 20.85 92.66
C GLY A 529 41.53 19.42 92.48
N LYS A 530 42.78 19.16 92.51
CA LYS A 530 43.58 18.13 93.17
C LYS A 530 45.01 18.45 92.88
#